data_3c49928bcad906eae8e8e51e87760fa4
#
_entry.id   3c49928bcad906eae8e8e51e87760fa4
#
_cell.length_a   1.000
_cell.length_b   1.000
_cell.length_c   1.000
_cell.angle_alpha   90.00
_cell.angle_beta   90.00
_cell.angle_gamma   90.00
#
_symmetry.space_group_name_H-M   'P 1'
#
loop_
_entity.id
_entity.type
_entity.pdbx_description
1 polymer ?
#
loop_
_entity_poly.entity_id
_entity_poly.type
_entity_poly.pdbx_seq_one_letter_code
_entity_poly.pdbx_strand_id
1 'polypeptide(L)'
;FGSRGGTAASHYFPVDGEYQIKVRLQTNYVGYVRGVDEAHEIEFRLDGKRVAQFTFGGEAPGTPAPISFSGNIRGTDDWEDYFLHADDPLEVNIQVPAGPHTIGITFPRETWEEEGVLQPRQTAFALAVNEMPDTNPRLNSLQITGPLSISGLGDTPSRRRIFSCSPNAASEERACAQDILATLARRAYRRPANATDVDTLMEFYQAGR
;
A
#
# COMPACT_ATOMS: atom_id res chain seq x y z
N PHE A 1 -5.38 -16.06 -3.31
CA PHE A 1 -5.57 -15.47 -4.64
C PHE A 1 -5.51 -16.59 -5.67
N GLY A 2 -6.54 -16.75 -6.50
CA GLY A 2 -6.54 -17.64 -7.66
C GLY A 2 -5.77 -17.01 -8.82
N SER A 3 -4.47 -16.89 -8.68
CA SER A 3 -3.65 -16.05 -9.54
C SER A 3 -2.23 -16.60 -9.65
N ARG A 4 -1.41 -15.99 -10.50
CA ARG A 4 0.03 -16.28 -10.60
C ARG A 4 0.84 -15.82 -9.39
N GLY A 5 0.20 -15.28 -8.38
CA GLY A 5 0.84 -14.77 -7.19
C GLY A 5 0.35 -13.39 -6.80
N GLY A 6 0.94 -12.85 -5.77
CA GLY A 6 0.57 -11.57 -5.22
C GLY A 6 1.00 -11.46 -3.77
N THR A 7 0.61 -10.38 -3.13
CA THR A 7 0.83 -10.15 -1.71
C THR A 7 -0.40 -9.52 -1.06
N ALA A 8 -0.54 -9.74 0.23
CA ALA A 8 -1.52 -9.03 1.04
C ALA A 8 -0.84 -8.56 2.33
N ALA A 9 -0.98 -7.28 2.61
CA ALA A 9 -0.40 -6.65 3.79
C ALA A 9 -1.49 -6.00 4.62
N SER A 10 -1.55 -6.32 5.92
CA SER A 10 -2.40 -5.60 6.85
C SER A 10 -1.71 -4.31 7.27
N HIS A 11 -2.43 -3.21 7.17
CA HIS A 11 -1.97 -1.89 7.56
C HIS A 11 -3.01 -1.18 8.42
N TYR A 12 -2.55 -0.39 9.38
CA TYR A 12 -3.42 0.42 10.22
C TYR A 12 -3.43 1.87 9.73
N PHE A 13 -4.58 2.32 9.22
CA PHE A 13 -4.78 3.68 8.76
C PHE A 13 -5.23 4.56 9.93
N PRO A 14 -4.50 5.64 10.25
CA PRO A 14 -4.78 6.42 11.47
C PRO A 14 -6.03 7.28 11.39
N VAL A 15 -6.43 7.71 10.19
CA VAL A 15 -7.58 8.60 9.94
C VAL A 15 -8.29 8.19 8.66
N ASP A 16 -9.56 8.59 8.50
CA ASP A 16 -10.26 8.50 7.23
C ASP A 16 -9.61 9.48 6.25
N GLY A 17 -9.21 9.01 5.08
CA GLY A 17 -8.52 9.88 4.14
C GLY A 17 -8.11 9.22 2.84
N GLU A 18 -7.47 9.99 2.01
CA GLU A 18 -6.88 9.53 0.77
C GLU A 18 -5.44 9.06 1.00
N TYR A 19 -5.13 7.90 0.46
CA TYR A 19 -3.81 7.28 0.54
C TYR A 19 -3.38 6.83 -0.84
N GLN A 20 -2.09 6.99 -1.14
CA GLN A 20 -1.47 6.45 -2.34
C GLN A 20 -0.94 5.04 -2.04
N ILE A 21 -1.30 4.12 -2.90
CA ILE A 21 -0.76 2.76 -2.91
C ILE A 21 0.10 2.62 -4.15
N LYS A 22 1.39 2.37 -3.99
CA LYS A 22 2.35 2.21 -5.07
C LYS A 22 3.01 0.84 -5.00
N VAL A 23 3.18 0.23 -6.16
CA VAL A 23 3.85 -1.06 -6.32
C VAL A 23 5.14 -0.87 -7.08
N ARG A 24 6.20 -1.55 -6.63
CA ARG A 24 7.42 -1.75 -7.39
C ARG A 24 7.60 -3.21 -7.71
N LEU A 25 8.01 -3.48 -8.93
CA LEU A 25 8.31 -4.82 -9.40
C LEU A 25 9.79 -5.17 -9.19
N GLN A 26 10.12 -6.44 -9.24
CA GLN A 26 11.50 -6.88 -9.16
C GLN A 26 12.27 -6.46 -10.41
N THR A 27 13.47 -5.96 -10.18
CA THR A 27 14.41 -5.64 -11.24
C THR A 27 15.51 -6.69 -11.31
N ASN A 28 16.21 -6.72 -12.43
CA ASN A 28 17.50 -7.38 -12.49
C ASN A 28 18.58 -6.50 -11.82
N TYR A 29 19.84 -6.95 -11.83
CA TYR A 29 20.91 -6.22 -11.13
C TYR A 29 21.32 -4.89 -11.79
N VAL A 30 20.97 -4.68 -13.06
CA VAL A 30 21.19 -3.41 -13.76
C VAL A 30 20.01 -2.43 -13.65
N GLY A 31 18.92 -2.87 -13.00
CA GLY A 31 17.77 -2.03 -12.72
C GLY A 31 16.56 -2.24 -13.63
N TYR A 32 16.65 -3.08 -14.66
CA TYR A 32 15.52 -3.31 -15.57
C TYR A 32 14.41 -4.09 -14.88
N VAL A 33 13.19 -3.60 -15.03
CA VAL A 33 11.98 -4.27 -14.52
C VAL A 33 11.80 -5.59 -15.25
N ARG A 34 11.59 -6.66 -14.47
CA ARG A 34 11.47 -8.02 -15.02
C ARG A 34 10.06 -8.31 -15.48
N GLY A 35 9.94 -9.04 -16.60
CA GLY A 35 8.68 -9.55 -17.11
C GLY A 35 7.79 -8.49 -17.77
N VAL A 36 8.35 -7.45 -18.32
CA VAL A 36 7.62 -6.36 -18.99
C VAL A 36 7.74 -6.40 -20.53
N ASP A 37 8.34 -7.43 -21.05
CA ASP A 37 8.38 -7.72 -22.50
C ASP A 37 7.02 -8.19 -23.04
N GLU A 38 6.17 -8.73 -22.17
CA GLU A 38 4.77 -9.08 -22.47
C GLU A 38 3.81 -8.25 -21.63
N ALA A 39 2.56 -8.12 -22.11
CA ALA A 39 1.51 -7.42 -21.38
C ALA A 39 0.99 -8.26 -20.22
N HIS A 40 0.83 -7.64 -19.06
CA HIS A 40 0.31 -8.27 -17.85
C HIS A 40 -0.75 -7.41 -17.18
N GLU A 41 -1.63 -8.06 -16.44
CA GLU A 41 -2.60 -7.39 -15.58
C GLU A 41 -2.18 -7.47 -14.11
N ILE A 42 -2.39 -6.38 -13.38
CA ILE A 42 -2.22 -6.31 -11.94
C ILE A 42 -3.43 -5.63 -11.30
N GLU A 43 -3.94 -6.21 -10.23
CA GLU A 43 -5.06 -5.67 -9.47
C GLU A 43 -4.61 -5.17 -8.10
N PHE A 44 -5.16 -4.02 -7.71
CA PHE A 44 -5.07 -3.43 -6.38
C PHE A 44 -6.38 -3.68 -5.65
N ARG A 45 -6.30 -4.19 -4.43
CA ARG A 45 -7.46 -4.56 -3.63
C ARG A 45 -7.40 -3.96 -2.25
N LEU A 46 -8.55 -3.49 -1.76
CA LEU A 46 -8.77 -3.08 -0.37
C LEU A 46 -9.80 -4.04 0.23
N ASP A 47 -9.43 -4.74 1.31
CA ASP A 47 -10.28 -5.73 2.00
C ASP A 47 -10.90 -6.76 1.04
N GLY A 48 -10.10 -7.21 0.07
CA GLY A 48 -10.51 -8.17 -0.94
C GLY A 48 -11.30 -7.59 -2.12
N LYS A 49 -11.77 -6.34 -2.05
CA LYS A 49 -12.44 -5.68 -3.17
C LYS A 49 -11.42 -5.02 -4.10
N ARG A 50 -11.58 -5.19 -5.41
CA ARG A 50 -10.74 -4.53 -6.40
C ARG A 50 -11.02 -3.02 -6.41
N VAL A 51 -9.97 -2.21 -6.23
CA VAL A 51 -10.02 -0.75 -6.26
C VAL A 51 -9.38 -0.17 -7.52
N ALA A 52 -8.42 -0.89 -8.10
CA ALA A 52 -7.83 -0.54 -9.39
C ALA A 52 -7.32 -1.79 -10.12
N GLN A 53 -7.15 -1.66 -11.43
CA GLN A 53 -6.54 -2.65 -12.30
C GLN A 53 -5.72 -1.90 -13.35
N PHE A 54 -4.51 -2.38 -13.60
CA PHE A 54 -3.61 -1.85 -14.61
C PHE A 54 -3.18 -2.95 -15.56
N THR A 55 -3.03 -2.58 -16.83
CA THR A 55 -2.26 -3.36 -17.80
C THR A 55 -0.91 -2.69 -17.92
N PHE A 56 0.15 -3.46 -17.87
CA PHE A 56 1.53 -2.97 -17.99
C PHE A 56 2.37 -3.98 -18.74
N GLY A 57 3.47 -3.54 -19.32
CA GLY A 57 4.31 -4.40 -20.17
C GLY A 57 3.83 -4.48 -21.62
N GLY A 58 4.58 -5.19 -22.45
CA GLY A 58 4.25 -5.48 -23.86
C GLY A 58 4.55 -4.37 -24.86
N GLU A 59 4.94 -3.18 -24.42
CA GLU A 59 5.27 -2.09 -25.34
C GLU A 59 6.68 -2.24 -25.91
N ALA A 60 7.65 -2.61 -25.09
CA ALA A 60 9.06 -2.90 -25.39
C ALA A 60 9.61 -2.17 -26.64
N PRO A 61 9.59 -0.82 -26.68
CA PRO A 61 9.99 -0.05 -27.86
C PRO A 61 11.51 -0.20 -28.11
N GLY A 62 11.90 0.10 -29.32
CA GLY A 62 13.33 0.16 -29.69
C GLY A 62 14.00 -1.19 -29.88
N THR A 63 15.31 -1.21 -29.68
CA THR A 63 16.16 -2.40 -29.84
C THR A 63 16.74 -2.80 -28.49
N PRO A 64 16.54 -4.06 -28.05
CA PRO A 64 17.03 -4.51 -26.77
C PRO A 64 18.57 -4.51 -26.68
N ALA A 65 19.07 -4.40 -25.47
CA ALA A 65 20.47 -4.64 -25.18
C ALA A 65 20.84 -6.06 -25.61
N PRO A 66 21.98 -6.28 -26.30
CA PRO A 66 22.40 -7.61 -26.68
C PRO A 66 22.73 -8.42 -25.41
N ILE A 67 22.51 -9.73 -25.47
CA ILE A 67 22.91 -10.65 -24.42
C ILE A 67 24.43 -10.66 -24.32
N SER A 68 24.95 -10.01 -23.30
CA SER A 68 26.39 -9.85 -23.09
C SER A 68 26.74 -9.98 -21.62
N PHE A 69 27.85 -10.66 -21.33
CA PHE A 69 28.41 -10.69 -19.97
C PHE A 69 29.13 -9.40 -19.57
N SER A 70 29.39 -8.51 -20.52
CA SER A 70 30.23 -7.32 -20.28
C SER A 70 29.45 -6.13 -19.70
N GLY A 71 28.11 -6.14 -19.72
CA GLY A 71 27.26 -5.10 -19.13
C GLY A 71 27.45 -3.70 -19.71
N ASN A 72 28.24 -3.56 -20.77
CA ASN A 72 28.63 -2.25 -21.32
C ASN A 72 27.88 -1.86 -22.61
N ILE A 73 27.10 -2.78 -23.16
CA ILE A 73 26.34 -2.54 -24.38
C ILE A 73 24.89 -2.37 -23.98
N ARG A 74 24.36 -1.18 -24.20
CA ARG A 74 22.97 -0.82 -23.89
C ARG A 74 22.07 -1.08 -25.09
N GLY A 75 20.77 -1.13 -24.85
CA GLY A 75 19.74 -1.00 -25.86
C GLY A 75 19.67 0.42 -26.43
N THR A 76 18.68 0.70 -27.25
CA THR A 76 18.35 2.06 -27.65
C THR A 76 17.78 2.83 -26.45
N ASP A 77 17.87 4.17 -26.46
CA ASP A 77 17.46 4.99 -25.31
C ASP A 77 15.99 4.78 -24.92
N ASP A 78 15.10 4.59 -25.88
CA ASP A 78 13.69 4.30 -25.67
C ASP A 78 13.46 2.92 -25.04
N TRP A 79 14.25 1.91 -25.41
CA TRP A 79 14.24 0.59 -24.79
C TRP A 79 14.72 0.67 -23.34
N GLU A 80 15.83 1.35 -23.10
CA GLU A 80 16.41 1.54 -21.75
C GLU A 80 15.42 2.23 -20.81
N ASP A 81 14.84 3.35 -21.28
CA ASP A 81 13.87 4.12 -20.49
C ASP A 81 12.66 3.30 -20.13
N TYR A 82 12.11 2.56 -21.09
CA TYR A 82 10.99 1.67 -20.86
C TYR A 82 11.29 0.62 -19.78
N PHE A 83 12.38 -0.13 -19.90
CA PHE A 83 12.70 -1.19 -18.96
C PHE A 83 13.13 -0.69 -17.57
N LEU A 84 13.59 0.54 -17.47
CA LEU A 84 13.90 1.17 -16.18
C LEU A 84 12.65 1.70 -15.46
N HIS A 85 11.57 2.05 -16.17
CA HIS A 85 10.43 2.79 -15.63
C HIS A 85 9.06 2.13 -15.86
N ALA A 86 9.02 0.92 -16.41
CA ALA A 86 7.76 0.24 -16.75
C ALA A 86 6.80 0.05 -15.57
N ASP A 87 7.27 0.09 -14.34
CA ASP A 87 6.45 -0.02 -13.13
C ASP A 87 6.10 1.32 -12.47
N ASP A 88 6.57 2.44 -13.01
CA ASP A 88 6.28 3.78 -12.47
C ASP A 88 4.79 4.11 -12.43
N PRO A 89 3.97 3.73 -13.44
CA PRO A 89 2.53 3.99 -13.41
C PRO A 89 1.74 3.11 -12.44
N LEU A 90 2.34 2.11 -11.80
CA LEU A 90 1.65 1.18 -10.91
C LEU A 90 1.36 1.81 -9.54
N GLU A 91 0.52 2.85 -9.54
CA GLU A 91 0.09 3.55 -8.35
C GLU A 91 -1.36 4.00 -8.44
N VAL A 92 -2.04 4.08 -7.30
CA VAL A 92 -3.43 4.52 -7.21
C VAL A 92 -3.67 5.27 -5.91
N ASN A 93 -4.46 6.34 -5.98
CA ASN A 93 -4.98 7.02 -4.83
C ASN A 93 -6.35 6.45 -4.48
N ILE A 94 -6.54 6.07 -3.22
CA ILE A 94 -7.78 5.47 -2.73
C ILE A 94 -8.25 6.13 -1.44
N GLN A 95 -9.56 6.21 -1.25
CA GLN A 95 -10.15 6.57 0.03
C GLN A 95 -10.20 5.35 0.94
N VAL A 96 -9.60 5.47 2.13
CA VAL A 96 -9.56 4.41 3.12
C VAL A 96 -10.10 4.93 4.45
N PRO A 97 -11.07 4.23 5.07
CA PRO A 97 -11.48 4.53 6.44
C PRO A 97 -10.33 4.29 7.43
N ALA A 98 -10.39 4.95 8.57
CA ALA A 98 -9.45 4.69 9.65
C ALA A 98 -9.64 3.29 10.24
N GLY A 99 -8.54 2.65 10.59
CA GLY A 99 -8.55 1.32 11.21
C GLY A 99 -7.65 0.32 10.49
N PRO A 100 -7.75 -0.96 10.88
CA PRO A 100 -6.99 -2.02 10.23
C PRO A 100 -7.67 -2.43 8.91
N HIS A 101 -6.93 -2.35 7.82
CA HIS A 101 -7.34 -2.79 6.50
C HIS A 101 -6.28 -3.67 5.86
N THR A 102 -6.68 -4.46 4.87
CA THR A 102 -5.78 -5.30 4.10
C THR A 102 -5.67 -4.76 2.69
N ILE A 103 -4.44 -4.39 2.31
CA ILE A 103 -4.10 -4.05 0.93
C ILE A 103 -3.61 -5.31 0.24
N GLY A 104 -4.26 -5.68 -0.84
CA GLY A 104 -3.89 -6.82 -1.67
C GLY A 104 -3.42 -6.36 -3.05
N ILE A 105 -2.34 -6.98 -3.52
CA ILE A 105 -1.84 -6.83 -4.89
C ILE A 105 -1.80 -8.22 -5.50
N THR A 106 -2.38 -8.39 -6.67
CA THR A 106 -2.43 -9.72 -7.30
C THR A 106 -2.31 -9.62 -8.82
N PHE A 107 -1.67 -10.62 -9.41
CA PHE A 107 -1.66 -10.83 -10.85
C PHE A 107 -2.79 -11.79 -11.20
N PRO A 108 -3.86 -11.35 -11.88
CA PRO A 108 -4.94 -12.22 -12.32
C PRO A 108 -4.42 -13.36 -13.19
N ARG A 109 -5.11 -14.47 -13.18
CA ARG A 109 -4.77 -15.59 -14.06
C ARG A 109 -5.23 -15.25 -15.47
N GLU A 110 -4.29 -15.12 -16.38
CA GLU A 110 -4.57 -14.77 -17.79
C GLU A 110 -4.80 -15.99 -18.65
N THR A 111 -4.19 -17.11 -18.30
CA THR A 111 -4.21 -18.29 -19.14
C THR A 111 -4.96 -19.44 -18.52
N TRP A 112 -5.83 -19.99 -19.29
CA TRP A 112 -6.31 -21.35 -19.18
C TRP A 112 -5.29 -22.25 -19.89
N GLU A 113 -4.62 -23.11 -19.16
CA GLU A 113 -3.76 -24.13 -19.75
C GLU A 113 -4.58 -25.37 -20.01
N GLU A 114 -4.57 -25.83 -21.26
CA GLU A 114 -5.20 -27.10 -21.61
C GLU A 114 -4.42 -28.24 -20.97
N GLU A 115 -5.14 -29.23 -20.42
CA GLU A 115 -4.54 -30.40 -19.83
C GLU A 115 -3.76 -31.18 -20.89
N GLY A 116 -2.49 -31.52 -20.60
CA GLY A 116 -1.62 -32.29 -21.50
C GLY A 116 -0.75 -31.45 -22.43
N VAL A 117 -0.83 -30.14 -22.40
CA VAL A 117 0.10 -29.27 -23.12
C VAL A 117 1.38 -29.08 -22.28
N LEU A 118 2.54 -29.37 -22.89
CA LEU A 118 3.83 -29.06 -22.26
C LEU A 118 3.98 -27.56 -22.13
N GLN A 119 4.12 -27.11 -20.90
CA GLN A 119 4.41 -25.69 -20.64
C GLN A 119 5.74 -25.31 -21.29
N PRO A 120 5.82 -24.13 -21.97
CA PRO A 120 7.08 -23.63 -22.43
C PRO A 120 8.03 -23.47 -21.24
N ARG A 121 9.28 -23.85 -21.41
CA ARG A 121 10.30 -23.67 -20.38
C ARG A 121 10.39 -22.18 -20.06
N GLN A 122 10.29 -21.85 -18.79
CA GLN A 122 10.56 -20.49 -18.35
C GLN A 122 12.02 -20.19 -18.67
N THR A 123 12.24 -19.29 -19.61
CA THR A 123 13.57 -18.89 -20.07
C THR A 123 14.42 -18.26 -18.96
N ALA A 124 13.78 -17.69 -17.96
CA ALA A 124 14.42 -17.13 -16.77
C ALA A 124 15.33 -18.09 -16.02
N PHE A 125 15.07 -19.38 -16.07
CA PHE A 125 15.91 -20.38 -15.40
C PHE A 125 17.15 -20.78 -16.22
N ALA A 126 17.10 -20.59 -17.52
CA ALA A 126 18.18 -20.99 -18.42
C ALA A 126 19.31 -19.96 -18.50
N LEU A 127 19.00 -18.70 -18.16
CA LEU A 127 19.88 -17.57 -18.35
C LEU A 127 19.93 -16.77 -17.04
N ALA A 128 20.79 -17.21 -16.12
CA ALA A 128 21.18 -16.42 -14.95
C ALA A 128 21.93 -15.14 -15.36
N VAL A 129 21.59 -14.59 -16.52
CA VAL A 129 22.19 -13.39 -17.06
C VAL A 129 21.28 -12.26 -16.70
N ASN A 130 21.85 -11.33 -16.06
CA ASN A 130 21.25 -10.15 -15.47
C ASN A 130 20.58 -9.21 -16.47
N GLU A 131 20.78 -9.44 -17.75
CA GLU A 131 20.36 -8.59 -18.84
C GLU A 131 19.12 -9.09 -19.57
N MET A 132 18.60 -10.27 -19.18
CA MET A 132 17.42 -10.82 -19.83
C MET A 132 16.13 -10.34 -19.18
N PRO A 133 15.17 -9.85 -19.95
CA PRO A 133 13.82 -9.70 -19.48
C PRO A 133 13.30 -11.10 -19.07
N ASP A 134 12.88 -11.21 -17.84
CA ASP A 134 12.26 -12.43 -17.32
C ASP A 134 10.77 -12.42 -17.67
N THR A 135 10.23 -13.52 -18.07
CA THR A 135 8.88 -13.62 -18.61
C THR A 135 7.75 -13.37 -17.60
N ASN A 136 8.03 -13.35 -16.31
CA ASN A 136 7.01 -13.16 -15.29
C ASN A 136 7.38 -12.04 -14.32
N PRO A 137 6.56 -10.97 -14.27
CA PRO A 137 6.74 -9.91 -13.30
C PRO A 137 6.52 -10.42 -11.88
N ARG A 138 7.27 -9.89 -10.93
CA ARG A 138 7.19 -10.22 -9.51
C ARG A 138 7.16 -8.96 -8.68
N LEU A 139 6.41 -9.00 -7.59
CA LEU A 139 6.38 -7.88 -6.65
C LEU A 139 7.72 -7.79 -5.91
N ASN A 140 8.24 -6.57 -5.84
CA ASN A 140 9.37 -6.22 -4.99
C ASN A 140 8.91 -5.53 -3.71
N SER A 141 8.11 -4.47 -3.85
CA SER A 141 7.61 -3.73 -2.69
C SER A 141 6.21 -3.18 -2.91
N LEU A 142 5.50 -3.03 -1.80
CA LEU A 142 4.24 -2.33 -1.67
C LEU A 142 4.46 -1.13 -0.76
N GLN A 143 4.19 0.06 -1.26
CA GLN A 143 4.35 1.32 -0.54
C GLN A 143 2.98 1.94 -0.28
N ILE A 144 2.78 2.42 0.95
CA ILE A 144 1.57 3.14 1.35
C ILE A 144 2.03 4.52 1.83
N THR A 145 1.53 5.56 1.16
CA THR A 145 1.88 6.95 1.47
C THR A 145 0.60 7.71 1.83
N GLY A 146 0.64 8.46 2.90
CA GLY A 146 -0.50 9.29 3.29
C GLY A 146 -0.65 9.48 4.81
N PRO A 147 -1.73 10.13 5.22
CA PRO A 147 -2.85 10.61 4.39
C PRO A 147 -2.44 11.77 3.48
N LEU A 148 -2.86 11.73 2.20
CA LEU A 148 -2.69 12.84 1.27
C LEU A 148 -3.72 13.93 1.54
N SER A 149 -4.93 13.50 1.92
CA SER A 149 -6.00 14.37 2.42
C SER A 149 -6.77 13.65 3.52
N ILE A 150 -7.26 14.38 4.50
CA ILE A 150 -8.05 13.83 5.62
C ILE A 150 -9.52 14.14 5.36
N SER A 151 -10.35 13.10 5.32
CA SER A 151 -11.81 13.22 5.15
C SER A 151 -12.58 13.05 6.47
N GLY A 152 -11.95 12.50 7.49
CA GLY A 152 -12.53 12.31 8.81
C GLY A 152 -11.52 11.80 9.83
N LEU A 153 -11.88 11.91 11.11
CA LEU A 153 -11.02 11.42 12.20
C LEU A 153 -11.11 9.89 12.38
N GLY A 154 -12.08 9.26 11.70
CA GLY A 154 -12.34 7.85 11.76
C GLY A 154 -12.91 7.37 13.12
N ASP A 155 -13.49 6.20 13.09
CA ASP A 155 -13.99 5.52 14.30
C ASP A 155 -13.07 4.35 14.70
N THR A 156 -11.89 4.69 15.22
CA THR A 156 -10.90 3.69 15.61
C THR A 156 -11.17 3.14 17.03
N PRO A 157 -10.73 1.89 17.34
CA PRO A 157 -10.79 1.36 18.70
C PRO A 157 -10.12 2.26 19.74
N SER A 158 -9.01 2.91 19.38
CA SER A 158 -8.32 3.85 20.26
C SER A 158 -9.16 5.10 20.51
N ARG A 159 -9.78 5.65 19.47
CA ARG A 159 -10.67 6.80 19.58
C ARG A 159 -11.86 6.49 20.48
N ARG A 160 -12.56 5.37 20.26
CA ARG A 160 -13.70 4.94 21.11
C ARG A 160 -13.29 4.73 22.58
N ARG A 161 -12.05 4.29 22.81
CA ARG A 161 -11.52 4.09 24.16
C ARG A 161 -11.21 5.38 24.88
N ILE A 162 -10.85 6.44 24.15
CA ILE A 162 -10.52 7.77 24.66
C ILE A 162 -11.80 8.61 24.77
N PHE A 163 -12.52 8.73 23.67
CA PHE A 163 -13.75 9.56 23.59
C PHE A 163 -14.96 8.71 23.97
N SER A 164 -15.22 8.63 25.28
CA SER A 164 -16.37 7.89 25.84
C SER A 164 -17.72 8.60 25.66
N CYS A 165 -17.71 9.87 25.27
CA CYS A 165 -18.87 10.67 24.96
C CYS A 165 -18.59 11.58 23.75
N SER A 166 -19.70 12.06 23.13
CA SER A 166 -19.69 13.03 22.05
C SER A 166 -20.74 14.08 22.34
N PRO A 167 -20.38 15.35 22.64
CA PRO A 167 -21.37 16.39 22.94
C PRO A 167 -22.16 16.74 21.68
N ASN A 168 -23.49 16.86 21.82
CA ASN A 168 -24.39 17.30 20.75
C ASN A 168 -24.54 18.83 20.70
N ALA A 169 -24.15 19.51 21.79
CA ALA A 169 -24.21 20.96 21.93
C ALA A 169 -23.00 21.46 22.71
N ALA A 170 -22.60 22.70 22.47
CA ALA A 170 -21.49 23.36 23.17
C ALA A 170 -21.66 23.39 24.70
N SER A 171 -22.89 23.41 25.20
CA SER A 171 -23.17 23.33 26.63
C SER A 171 -22.81 22.02 27.29
N GLU A 172 -22.76 20.92 26.52
CA GLU A 172 -22.43 19.57 27.01
C GLU A 172 -20.92 19.27 26.94
N GLU A 173 -20.18 20.08 26.20
CA GLU A 173 -18.77 19.82 25.89
C GLU A 173 -17.90 19.76 27.15
N ARG A 174 -18.10 20.70 28.09
CA ARG A 174 -17.32 20.73 29.33
C ARG A 174 -17.52 19.48 30.19
N ALA A 175 -18.76 19.02 30.33
CA ALA A 175 -19.08 17.81 31.10
C ALA A 175 -18.46 16.56 30.44
N CYS A 176 -18.60 16.46 29.12
CA CYS A 176 -18.01 15.35 28.38
C CYS A 176 -16.47 15.36 28.46
N ALA A 177 -15.83 16.51 28.35
CA ALA A 177 -14.37 16.64 28.52
C ALA A 177 -13.93 16.19 29.92
N GLN A 178 -14.67 16.59 30.97
CA GLN A 178 -14.40 16.21 32.36
C GLN A 178 -14.47 14.69 32.55
N ASP A 179 -15.49 14.01 32.00
CA ASP A 179 -15.65 12.56 32.08
C ASP A 179 -14.55 11.81 31.35
N ILE A 180 -14.14 12.28 30.16
CA ILE A 180 -13.03 11.74 29.40
C ILE A 180 -11.74 11.87 30.20
N LEU A 181 -11.42 13.05 30.70
CA LEU A 181 -10.19 13.32 31.46
C LEU A 181 -10.14 12.54 32.77
N ALA A 182 -11.25 12.42 33.50
CA ALA A 182 -11.33 11.58 34.68
C ALA A 182 -11.05 10.11 34.39
N THR A 183 -11.57 9.60 33.27
CA THR A 183 -11.33 8.23 32.81
C THR A 183 -9.87 8.01 32.45
N LEU A 184 -9.27 8.93 31.73
CA LEU A 184 -7.86 8.87 31.32
C LEU A 184 -6.93 8.99 32.53
N ALA A 185 -7.21 9.92 33.45
CA ALA A 185 -6.43 10.10 34.69
C ALA A 185 -6.43 8.82 35.54
N ARG A 186 -7.61 8.18 35.73
CA ARG A 186 -7.70 6.92 36.45
C ARG A 186 -6.82 5.83 35.84
N ARG A 187 -6.79 5.73 34.50
CA ARG A 187 -5.95 4.75 33.79
C ARG A 187 -4.45 5.06 33.93
N ALA A 188 -4.09 6.33 33.75
CA ALA A 188 -2.70 6.79 33.80
C ALA A 188 -2.10 6.68 35.20
N TYR A 189 -2.83 7.12 36.22
CA TYR A 189 -2.36 7.13 37.61
C TYR A 189 -2.53 5.78 38.32
N ARG A 190 -3.25 4.84 37.68
CA ARG A 190 -3.57 3.52 38.26
C ARG A 190 -4.21 3.59 39.66
N ARG A 191 -4.92 4.67 39.95
CA ARG A 191 -5.72 4.92 41.14
C ARG A 191 -6.99 5.70 40.76
N PRO A 192 -8.01 5.76 41.62
CA PRO A 192 -9.12 6.68 41.43
C PRO A 192 -8.61 8.12 41.28
N ALA A 193 -9.08 8.82 40.25
CA ALA A 193 -8.82 10.23 40.08
C ALA A 193 -9.67 11.02 41.10
N ASN A 194 -9.06 11.98 41.79
CA ASN A 194 -9.77 12.90 42.67
C ASN A 194 -10.13 14.20 41.92
N ALA A 195 -10.90 15.09 42.56
CA ALA A 195 -11.34 16.33 41.94
C ALA A 195 -10.16 17.21 41.49
N THR A 196 -9.13 17.33 42.32
CA THR A 196 -7.94 18.14 42.03
C THR A 196 -7.17 17.62 40.79
N ASP A 197 -7.08 16.29 40.63
CA ASP A 197 -6.46 15.70 39.44
C ASP A 197 -7.22 16.11 38.17
N VAL A 198 -8.55 16.07 38.21
CA VAL A 198 -9.41 16.39 37.06
C VAL A 198 -9.41 17.89 36.79
N ASP A 199 -9.48 18.73 37.82
CA ASP A 199 -9.47 20.18 37.69
C ASP A 199 -8.18 20.67 37.00
N THR A 200 -7.02 20.13 37.40
CA THR A 200 -5.76 20.46 36.75
C THR A 200 -5.77 20.11 35.26
N LEU A 201 -6.30 18.94 34.91
CA LEU A 201 -6.41 18.53 33.49
C LEU A 201 -7.41 19.40 32.72
N MET A 202 -8.48 19.84 33.36
CA MET A 202 -9.45 20.76 32.78
C MET A 202 -8.86 22.15 32.48
N GLU A 203 -7.89 22.63 33.26
CA GLU A 203 -7.16 23.86 32.96
C GLU A 203 -6.38 23.74 31.65
N PHE A 204 -5.68 22.63 31.42
CA PHE A 204 -5.01 22.37 30.13
C PHE A 204 -5.98 22.27 28.97
N TYR A 205 -7.12 21.60 29.18
CA TYR A 205 -8.16 21.54 28.16
C TYR A 205 -8.66 22.92 27.76
N GLN A 206 -8.88 23.80 28.73
CA GLN A 206 -9.35 25.18 28.46
C GLN A 206 -8.28 26.03 27.79
N ALA A 207 -7.01 25.85 28.14
CA ALA A 207 -5.89 26.60 27.55
C ALA A 207 -5.60 26.18 26.09
N GLY A 208 -5.91 24.94 25.73
CA GLY A 208 -5.70 24.40 24.39
C GLY A 208 -6.87 24.62 23.39
N ARG A 209 -7.98 25.18 23.89
CA ARG A 209 -9.18 25.46 23.08
C ARG A 209 -9.20 26.89 22.58
#